data_903818467e6a8ba57c6e458d74589f5d
#
_entry.id   903818467e6a8ba57c6e458d74589f5d
#
_cell.length_a   1.000
_cell.length_b   1.000
_cell.length_c   1.000
_cell.angle_alpha   90.00
_cell.angle_beta   90.00
_cell.angle_gamma   90.00
#
_symmetry.space_group_name_H-M   'P 1'
#
loop_
_entity.id
_entity.type
_entity.pdbx_description
1 polymer ?
#
loop_
_entity_poly.entity_id
_entity_poly.type
_entity_poly.pdbx_seq_one_letter_code
_entity_poly.pdbx_strand_id
1 'polypeptide(L)'
;MKFMVELRLKPGSTRRAVETFEERGPNRTLGVSLKGAWVDTQREVIYALIESADEGLVCEASRSWAEVGDCAIHSVVELEQF
;
A
#
# COMPACT_ATOMS: atom_id res chain seq x y z
N MET A 1 13.97 5.77 -0.59
CA MET A 1 13.12 6.02 0.61
C MET A 1 12.05 4.94 0.72
N LYS A 2 11.74 4.57 1.92
CA LYS A 2 10.74 3.54 2.17
C LYS A 2 9.48 4.14 2.75
N PHE A 3 8.35 3.62 2.32
CA PHE A 3 7.03 4.05 2.77
C PHE A 3 6.21 2.84 3.15
N MET A 4 5.53 2.93 4.29
CA MET A 4 4.54 1.94 4.66
C MET A 4 3.17 2.51 4.32
N VAL A 5 2.46 1.83 3.42
CA VAL A 5 1.11 2.22 3.06
C VAL A 5 0.14 1.34 3.83
N GLU A 6 -0.75 1.98 4.55
CA GLU A 6 -1.81 1.32 5.30
C GLU A 6 -3.12 1.59 4.57
N LEU A 7 -3.70 0.52 4.01
CA LEU A 7 -4.98 0.61 3.31
C LEU A 7 -6.06 0.04 4.23
N ARG A 8 -6.88 0.92 4.79
CA ARG A 8 -8.00 0.53 5.63
C ARG A 8 -9.19 0.26 4.74
N LEU A 9 -9.57 -1.01 4.63
CA LEU A 9 -10.59 -1.46 3.71
C LEU A 9 -11.98 -1.13 4.21
N LYS A 10 -12.89 -0.89 3.27
CA LYS A 10 -14.31 -0.80 3.57
C LYS A 10 -14.78 -2.17 4.04
N PRO A 11 -15.76 -2.24 4.96
CA PRO A 11 -16.27 -3.52 5.46
C PRO A 11 -16.67 -4.44 4.32
N GLY A 12 -16.20 -5.70 4.37
CA GLY A 12 -16.52 -6.71 3.37
C GLY A 12 -15.73 -6.63 2.08
N SER A 13 -14.75 -5.71 1.99
CA SER A 13 -13.99 -5.50 0.75
C SER A 13 -12.66 -6.26 0.69
N THR A 14 -12.33 -7.05 1.71
CA THR A 14 -11.01 -7.68 1.80
C THR A 14 -10.71 -8.57 0.59
N ARG A 15 -11.62 -9.46 0.24
CA ARG A 15 -11.39 -10.38 -0.89
C ARG A 15 -11.19 -9.61 -2.20
N ARG A 16 -12.06 -8.65 -2.47
CA ARG A 16 -11.98 -7.83 -3.67
C ARG A 16 -10.67 -7.05 -3.74
N ALA A 17 -10.24 -6.49 -2.61
CA ALA A 17 -9.00 -5.75 -2.53
C ALA A 17 -7.80 -6.65 -2.79
N VAL A 18 -7.76 -7.84 -2.22
CA VAL A 18 -6.67 -8.80 -2.44
C VAL A 18 -6.61 -9.23 -3.90
N GLU A 19 -7.75 -9.54 -4.51
CA GLU A 19 -7.81 -9.90 -5.92
C GLU A 19 -7.31 -8.76 -6.81
N THR A 20 -7.73 -7.53 -6.53
CA THR A 20 -7.27 -6.35 -7.28
C THR A 20 -5.77 -6.15 -7.12
N PHE A 21 -5.26 -6.37 -5.92
CA PHE A 21 -3.83 -6.25 -5.64
C PHE A 21 -3.02 -7.27 -6.44
N GLU A 22 -3.50 -8.51 -6.52
CA GLU A 22 -2.84 -9.56 -7.29
C GLU A 22 -2.84 -9.25 -8.80
N GLU A 23 -3.94 -8.72 -9.31
CA GLU A 23 -4.07 -8.39 -10.73
C GLU A 23 -3.29 -7.16 -11.14
N ARG A 24 -3.39 -6.10 -10.35
CA ARG A 24 -2.82 -4.79 -10.73
C ARG A 24 -1.53 -4.47 -10.02
N GLY A 25 -1.46 -4.72 -8.71
CA GLY A 25 -0.33 -4.39 -7.88
C GLY A 25 0.04 -2.90 -7.89
N PRO A 26 0.77 -2.43 -6.92
CA PRO A 26 1.28 -1.05 -6.93
C PRO A 26 2.44 -0.84 -7.90
N ASN A 27 2.97 -1.91 -8.48
CA ASN A 27 4.16 -1.86 -9.32
C ASN A 27 3.95 -1.24 -10.71
N ARG A 28 2.72 -0.86 -11.05
CA ARG A 28 2.44 -0.27 -12.36
C ARG A 28 2.79 1.21 -12.44
N THR A 29 3.02 1.85 -11.30
CA THR A 29 3.47 3.24 -11.30
C THR A 29 4.98 3.27 -11.41
N LEU A 30 5.48 3.95 -12.44
CA LEU A 30 6.92 4.09 -12.64
C LEU A 30 7.54 4.78 -11.44
N GLY A 31 8.67 4.24 -10.97
CA GLY A 31 9.38 4.80 -9.82
C GLY A 31 8.88 4.29 -8.46
N VAL A 32 7.96 3.32 -8.47
CA VAL A 32 7.43 2.71 -7.24
C VAL A 32 7.74 1.22 -7.27
N SER A 33 8.34 0.71 -6.20
CA SER A 33 8.71 -0.70 -6.09
C SER A 33 8.10 -1.30 -4.83
N LEU A 34 7.31 -2.36 -4.99
CA LEU A 34 6.72 -3.09 -3.87
C LEU A 34 7.75 -4.02 -3.26
N LYS A 35 8.01 -3.90 -1.96
CA LYS A 35 8.96 -4.75 -1.24
C LYS A 35 8.26 -5.85 -0.43
N GLY A 36 7.01 -5.68 -0.08
CA GLY A 36 6.23 -6.69 0.62
C GLY A 36 4.82 -6.19 0.88
N ALA A 37 3.91 -7.12 1.10
CA ALA A 37 2.53 -6.78 1.41
C ALA A 37 1.94 -7.82 2.35
N TRP A 38 1.08 -7.37 3.25
CA TRP A 38 0.42 -8.21 4.24
C TRP A 38 -1.04 -7.77 4.38
N VAL A 39 -1.90 -8.70 4.72
CA VAL A 39 -3.30 -8.38 5.00
C VAL A 39 -3.66 -8.83 6.41
N ASP A 40 -4.26 -7.90 7.17
CA ASP A 40 -4.87 -8.22 8.46
C ASP A 40 -6.34 -8.56 8.18
N THR A 41 -6.66 -9.84 8.22
CA THR A 41 -7.99 -10.31 7.86
C THR A 41 -9.05 -10.00 8.91
N GLN A 42 -8.63 -9.73 10.13
CA GLN A 42 -9.57 -9.39 11.22
C GLN A 42 -9.95 -7.92 11.20
N ARG A 43 -8.96 -7.05 10.96
CA ARG A 43 -9.18 -5.61 10.94
C ARG A 43 -9.44 -5.06 9.54
N GLU A 44 -9.32 -5.90 8.54
CA GLU A 44 -9.48 -5.53 7.14
C GLU A 44 -8.54 -4.38 6.75
N VAL A 45 -7.25 -4.61 6.96
CA VAL A 45 -6.21 -3.64 6.60
C VAL A 45 -5.15 -4.34 5.77
N ILE A 46 -4.73 -3.70 4.68
CA ILE A 46 -3.57 -4.15 3.90
C ILE A 46 -2.41 -3.22 4.21
N TYR A 47 -1.26 -3.83 4.48
CA TYR A 47 0.00 -3.11 4.68
C TYR A 47 0.91 -3.40 3.51
N ALA A 48 1.46 -2.38 2.88
CA ALA A 48 2.39 -2.54 1.77
C ALA A 48 3.65 -1.73 2.05
N LEU A 49 4.81 -2.39 1.97
CA LEU A 49 6.10 -1.72 2.07
C LEU A 49 6.55 -1.36 0.66
N ILE A 50 6.73 -0.09 0.43
CA ILE A 50 7.04 0.45 -0.89
C ILE A 50 8.33 1.25 -0.83
N GLU A 51 9.15 1.12 -1.86
CA GLU A 51 10.34 1.93 -2.04
C GLU A 51 10.16 2.87 -3.22
N SER A 52 10.43 4.15 -3.02
CA SER A 52 10.36 5.17 -4.05
C SER A 52 11.26 6.34 -3.66
N ALA A 53 11.73 7.07 -4.65
CA ALA A 53 12.49 8.30 -4.41
C ALA A 53 11.57 9.49 -4.07
N ASP A 54 10.27 9.38 -4.35
CA ASP A 54 9.33 10.48 -4.26
C ASP A 54 8.01 10.04 -3.65
N GLU A 55 7.64 10.64 -2.51
CA GLU A 55 6.38 10.39 -1.85
C GLU A 55 5.17 10.70 -2.75
N GLY A 56 5.29 11.68 -3.62
CA GLY A 56 4.22 12.02 -4.57
C GLY A 56 3.87 10.86 -5.48
N LEU A 57 4.86 10.07 -5.90
CA LEU A 57 4.62 8.88 -6.71
C LEU A 57 3.88 7.80 -5.92
N VAL A 58 4.18 7.68 -4.63
CA VAL A 58 3.48 6.72 -3.76
C VAL A 58 2.04 7.15 -3.57
N CYS A 59 1.78 8.43 -3.37
CA CYS A 59 0.42 8.97 -3.28
C CYS A 59 -0.35 8.71 -4.55
N GLU A 60 0.26 8.94 -5.70
CA GLU A 60 -0.37 8.71 -7.00
C GLU A 60 -0.72 7.23 -7.20
N ALA A 61 0.21 6.34 -6.87
CA ALA A 61 -0.03 4.90 -6.96
C ALA A 61 -1.17 4.46 -6.04
N SER A 62 -1.34 5.12 -4.90
CA SER A 62 -2.36 4.77 -3.92
C SER A 62 -3.76 5.24 -4.30
N ARG A 63 -3.91 6.16 -5.24
CA ARG A 63 -5.21 6.68 -5.66
C ARG A 63 -6.12 5.62 -6.24
N SER A 64 -5.56 4.64 -6.92
CA SER A 64 -6.34 3.57 -7.52
C SER A 64 -7.05 2.70 -6.49
N TRP A 65 -6.67 2.80 -5.21
CA TRP A 65 -7.23 2.02 -4.13
C TRP A 65 -8.37 2.73 -3.39
N ALA A 66 -8.69 3.97 -3.77
CA ALA A 66 -9.70 4.76 -3.08
C ALA A 66 -11.09 4.10 -3.11
N GLU A 67 -11.37 3.27 -4.10
CA GLU A 67 -12.66 2.57 -4.21
C GLU A 67 -12.85 1.52 -3.12
N VAL A 68 -11.77 0.91 -2.63
CA VAL A 68 -11.85 -0.18 -1.67
C VAL A 68 -11.53 0.24 -0.25
N GLY A 69 -10.97 1.42 -0.04
CA GLY A 69 -10.65 1.88 1.31
C GLY A 69 -9.90 3.19 1.33
N ASP A 70 -9.40 3.53 2.52
CA ASP A 70 -8.62 4.74 2.77
C ASP A 70 -7.16 4.40 2.97
N CYS A 71 -6.28 5.10 2.26
CA CYS A 71 -4.84 4.91 2.37
C CYS A 71 -4.21 5.94 3.31
N ALA A 72 -3.33 5.46 4.19
CA ALA A 72 -2.43 6.30 4.96
C ALA A 72 -1.00 5.94 4.57
N ILE A 73 -0.18 6.94 4.27
CA ILE A 73 1.19 6.74 3.81
C ILE A 73 2.13 7.25 4.88
N HIS A 74 3.04 6.38 5.30
CA HIS A 74 4.02 6.68 6.35
C HIS A 74 5.42 6.57 5.78
N SER A 75 6.22 7.63 5.89
CA SER A 75 7.65 7.56 5.59
C SER A 75 8.32 6.84 6.73
N VAL A 76 9.04 5.77 6.44
CA VAL A 76 9.63 4.92 7.46
C VAL A 76 11.12 4.70 7.21
N VAL A 77 11.85 4.46 8.28
CA VAL A 77 13.23 3.98 8.21
C VAL A 77 13.33 2.73 9.07
N GLU A 78 14.30 1.90 8.79
CA GLU A 78 14.52 0.73 9.61
C GLU A 78 14.92 1.16 11.02
N LEU A 79 14.43 0.44 12.02
CA LEU A 79 14.68 0.77 13.42
C LEU A 79 16.17 0.91 13.70
N GLU A 80 16.98 0.04 13.09
CA GLU A 80 18.43 0.03 13.27
C GLU A 80 19.11 1.26 12.68
N GLN A 81 18.47 1.94 11.75
CA GLN A 81 19.01 3.12 11.09
C GLN A 81 18.59 4.43 11.76
N PHE A 82 17.70 4.33 12.71
CA PHE A 82 17.25 5.50 13.43
C PHE A 82 18.25 5.82 14.54
#